data_9571cd69eb0c84c1c37a79e82967a86e
#
_entry.id   9571cd69eb0c84c1c37a79e82967a86e
#
_cell.length_a   1.000
_cell.length_b   1.000
_cell.length_c   1.000
_cell.angle_alpha   90.00
_cell.angle_beta   90.00
_cell.angle_gamma   90.00
#
_symmetry.space_group_name_H-M   'P 1'
#
loop_
_entity.id
_entity.type
_entity.pdbx_description
1 polymer ?
#
loop_
_entity_poly.entity_id
_entity_poly.type
_entity_poly.pdbx_seq_one_letter_code
_entity_poly.pdbx_strand_id
1 'polypeptide(L)'
;LLPMFALAHDLKFTLSKASLASYILAGVLLAIDENLAIFAVAMAALLFVAQAFYILKKRVRKAYDYWNVNIALSLLALFVAAIFMIFEKLNLAAFFMIYGFLFAFIVAHLYKIAPFLIWYHYVAPFVGKAKVPLLDAMILKKAAYFAIVFNAISLVCYPLAVSFEMRNLVYASMIFMALSIILLAVNMINVFKFTGFKG
;
A
#
# COMPACT_ATOMS: atom_id res chain seq x y z
N LEU A 1 -6.72 9.06 -5.52
CA LEU A 1 -7.31 7.79 -5.05
C LEU A 1 -7.50 7.76 -3.53
N LEU A 2 -6.47 8.07 -2.71
CA LEU A 2 -6.55 8.00 -1.25
C LEU A 2 -7.72 8.82 -0.66
N PRO A 3 -7.92 10.11 -1.02
CA PRO A 3 -9.07 10.88 -0.56
C PRO A 3 -10.41 10.30 -0.97
N MET A 4 -10.50 9.76 -2.18
CA MET A 4 -11.73 9.16 -2.73
C MET A 4 -12.15 7.92 -1.92
N PHE A 5 -11.23 7.00 -1.64
CA PHE A 5 -11.54 5.80 -0.87
C PHE A 5 -11.70 6.06 0.63
N ALA A 6 -11.05 7.11 1.16
CA ALA A 6 -11.25 7.58 2.52
C ALA A 6 -12.54 8.39 2.70
N LEU A 7 -13.22 8.80 1.61
CA LEU A 7 -14.35 9.71 1.61
C LEU A 7 -14.05 10.99 2.42
N ALA A 8 -12.83 11.52 2.29
CA ALA A 8 -12.38 12.67 3.04
C ALA A 8 -12.68 13.96 2.27
N HIS A 9 -13.26 14.94 2.97
CA HIS A 9 -13.67 16.24 2.43
C HIS A 9 -12.83 17.37 3.04
N ASP A 10 -12.89 18.56 2.45
CA ASP A 10 -12.24 19.79 2.91
C ASP A 10 -10.74 19.61 3.19
N LEU A 11 -10.05 19.02 2.22
CA LEU A 11 -8.63 18.69 2.33
C LEU A 11 -7.74 19.86 1.87
N LYS A 12 -6.73 20.17 2.68
CA LYS A 12 -5.62 21.04 2.29
C LYS A 12 -4.48 20.19 1.73
N PHE A 13 -3.97 20.54 0.54
CA PHE A 13 -2.91 19.79 -0.15
C PHE A 13 -1.54 20.48 -0.07
N THR A 14 -1.32 21.29 0.94
CA THR A 14 -0.04 22.01 1.14
C THR A 14 1.15 21.08 1.28
N LEU A 15 1.00 20.01 2.08
CA LEU A 15 2.05 18.99 2.25
C LEU A 15 2.31 18.20 0.97
N SER A 16 1.28 17.91 0.18
CA SER A 16 1.45 17.25 -1.13
C SER A 16 2.24 18.13 -2.10
N LYS A 17 1.96 19.44 -2.13
CA LYS A 17 2.71 20.38 -2.97
C LYS A 17 4.16 20.50 -2.51
N ALA A 18 4.40 20.56 -1.20
CA ALA A 18 5.73 20.57 -0.64
C ALA A 18 6.50 19.26 -0.91
N SER A 19 5.83 18.10 -0.78
CA SER A 19 6.41 16.80 -1.14
C SER A 19 6.84 16.75 -2.60
N LEU A 20 5.96 17.19 -3.52
CA LEU A 20 6.28 17.25 -4.94
C LEU A 20 7.46 18.20 -5.24
N ALA A 21 7.46 19.38 -4.61
CA ALA A 21 8.56 20.34 -4.76
C ALA A 21 9.90 19.78 -4.26
N SER A 22 9.90 19.08 -3.10
CA SER A 22 11.09 18.40 -2.57
C SER A 22 11.57 17.28 -3.50
N TYR A 23 10.64 16.54 -4.13
CA TYR A 23 10.99 15.48 -5.08
C TYR A 23 11.61 16.05 -6.36
N ILE A 24 11.06 17.16 -6.90
CA ILE A 24 11.63 17.85 -8.06
C ILE A 24 13.01 18.42 -7.72
N LEU A 25 13.15 19.02 -6.53
CA LEU A 25 14.44 19.53 -6.04
C LEU A 25 15.48 18.42 -5.94
N ALA A 26 15.08 17.21 -5.48
CA ALA A 26 15.97 16.05 -5.43
C ALA A 26 16.55 15.70 -6.81
N GLY A 27 15.73 15.77 -7.88
CA GLY A 27 16.20 15.54 -9.23
C GLY A 27 17.25 16.56 -9.69
N VAL A 28 17.12 17.82 -9.28
CA VAL A 28 18.13 18.87 -9.56
C VAL A 28 19.38 18.63 -8.73
N LEU A 29 19.23 18.33 -7.44
CA LEU A 29 20.34 18.11 -6.51
C LEU A 29 21.17 16.87 -6.88
N LEU A 30 20.58 15.86 -7.52
CA LEU A 30 21.30 14.68 -7.96
C LEU A 30 22.45 15.00 -8.93
N ALA A 31 22.33 16.08 -9.71
CA ALA A 31 23.40 16.56 -10.58
C ALA A 31 24.53 17.31 -9.85
N ILE A 32 24.32 17.66 -8.58
CA ILE A 32 25.24 18.47 -7.77
C ILE A 32 25.87 17.62 -6.65
N ASP A 33 25.05 16.95 -5.86
CA ASP A 33 25.45 16.16 -4.70
C ASP A 33 24.39 15.06 -4.43
N GLU A 34 24.83 13.80 -4.48
CA GLU A 34 23.96 12.64 -4.28
C GLU A 34 23.37 12.61 -2.86
N ASN A 35 24.12 13.00 -1.84
CA ASN A 35 23.65 12.97 -0.46
C ASN A 35 22.54 14.00 -0.24
N LEU A 36 22.69 15.22 -0.79
CA LEU A 36 21.64 16.23 -0.75
C LEU A 36 20.37 15.76 -1.48
N ALA A 37 20.53 15.06 -2.60
CA ALA A 37 19.40 14.47 -3.32
C ALA A 37 18.67 13.41 -2.48
N ILE A 38 19.40 12.51 -1.82
CA ILE A 38 18.85 11.48 -0.91
C ILE A 38 18.04 12.15 0.22
N PHE A 39 18.58 13.19 0.87
CA PHE A 39 17.84 13.92 1.90
C PHE A 39 16.56 14.57 1.36
N ALA A 40 16.61 15.14 0.17
CA ALA A 40 15.43 15.75 -0.45
C ALA A 40 14.36 14.70 -0.80
N VAL A 41 14.74 13.50 -1.26
CA VAL A 41 13.80 12.37 -1.49
C VAL A 41 13.22 11.88 -0.17
N ALA A 42 14.03 11.71 0.87
CA ALA A 42 13.55 11.30 2.19
C ALA A 42 12.55 12.32 2.76
N MET A 43 12.84 13.61 2.63
CA MET A 43 11.92 14.69 3.02
C MET A 43 10.61 14.63 2.24
N ALA A 44 10.67 14.41 0.92
CA ALA A 44 9.48 14.25 0.08
C ALA A 44 8.61 13.07 0.55
N ALA A 45 9.23 11.93 0.90
CA ALA A 45 8.53 10.77 1.44
C ALA A 45 7.85 11.06 2.78
N LEU A 46 8.54 11.74 3.71
CA LEU A 46 7.98 12.12 5.02
C LEU A 46 6.79 13.08 4.88
N LEU A 47 6.89 14.07 3.99
CA LEU A 47 5.79 15.00 3.70
C LEU A 47 4.59 14.27 3.08
N PHE A 48 4.83 13.29 2.21
CA PHE A 48 3.77 12.45 1.65
C PHE A 48 3.09 11.62 2.75
N VAL A 49 3.85 10.98 3.64
CA VAL A 49 3.30 10.22 4.79
C VAL A 49 2.44 11.13 5.66
N ALA A 50 2.93 12.33 5.99
CA ALA A 50 2.19 13.30 6.80
C ALA A 50 0.87 13.72 6.12
N GLN A 51 0.89 13.98 4.81
CA GLN A 51 -0.33 14.29 4.04
C GLN A 51 -1.30 13.12 4.01
N ALA A 52 -0.81 11.90 3.77
CA ALA A 52 -1.65 10.71 3.74
C ALA A 52 -2.29 10.44 5.11
N PHE A 53 -1.54 10.61 6.19
CA PHE A 53 -2.05 10.50 7.56
C PHE A 53 -3.12 11.56 7.86
N TYR A 54 -2.92 12.80 7.43
CA TYR A 54 -3.91 13.87 7.52
C TYR A 54 -5.21 13.50 6.80
N ILE A 55 -5.13 12.94 5.59
CA ILE A 55 -6.30 12.46 4.83
C ILE A 55 -7.02 11.34 5.59
N LEU A 56 -6.27 10.34 6.09
CA LEU A 56 -6.85 9.23 6.85
C LEU A 56 -7.50 9.69 8.16
N LYS A 57 -6.96 10.72 8.82
CA LYS A 57 -7.57 11.32 10.02
C LYS A 57 -8.91 11.99 9.70
N LYS A 58 -9.04 12.59 8.51
CA LYS A 58 -10.27 13.25 8.05
C LYS A 58 -11.28 12.31 7.37
N ARG A 59 -11.03 11.00 7.36
CA ARG A 59 -11.97 10.04 6.75
C ARG A 59 -13.32 10.05 7.44
N VAL A 60 -14.39 9.92 6.64
CA VAL A 60 -15.78 9.88 7.14
C VAL A 60 -16.06 8.52 7.81
N ARG A 61 -15.75 7.42 7.13
CA ARG A 61 -15.96 6.06 7.67
C ARG A 61 -14.84 5.69 8.63
N LYS A 62 -15.15 5.65 9.92
CA LYS A 62 -14.18 5.35 10.99
C LYS A 62 -13.85 3.86 11.14
N ALA A 63 -14.69 2.95 10.62
CA ALA A 63 -14.45 1.52 10.73
C ALA A 63 -13.15 1.12 10.01
N TYR A 64 -12.34 0.29 10.66
CA TYR A 64 -11.12 -0.27 10.07
C TYR A 64 -11.47 -1.51 9.25
N ASP A 65 -11.07 -1.51 7.99
CA ASP A 65 -11.14 -2.66 7.11
C ASP A 65 -9.72 -3.03 6.60
N TYR A 66 -9.60 -4.13 5.87
CA TYR A 66 -8.34 -4.59 5.29
C TYR A 66 -7.66 -3.51 4.42
N TRP A 67 -8.42 -2.60 3.79
CA TRP A 67 -7.87 -1.48 3.04
C TRP A 67 -7.12 -0.50 3.95
N ASN A 68 -7.75 -0.07 5.05
CA ASN A 68 -7.16 0.86 6.00
C ASN A 68 -5.89 0.28 6.64
N VAL A 69 -5.92 -1.02 7.02
CA VAL A 69 -4.78 -1.70 7.63
C VAL A 69 -3.61 -1.77 6.65
N ASN A 70 -3.89 -2.09 5.38
CA ASN A 70 -2.86 -2.20 4.35
C ASN A 70 -2.27 -0.83 3.99
N ILE A 71 -3.08 0.23 3.93
CA ILE A 71 -2.60 1.62 3.78
C ILE A 71 -1.73 2.03 4.97
N ALA A 72 -2.13 1.71 6.20
CA ALA A 72 -1.32 2.01 7.38
C ALA A 72 0.04 1.30 7.33
N LEU A 73 0.07 0.01 6.96
CA LEU A 73 1.30 -0.74 6.76
C LEU A 73 2.19 -0.10 5.68
N SER A 74 1.61 0.30 4.55
CA SER A 74 2.35 0.94 3.46
C SER A 74 2.98 2.28 3.90
N LEU A 75 2.23 3.12 4.59
CA LEU A 75 2.74 4.41 5.09
C LEU A 75 3.83 4.23 6.16
N LEU A 76 3.67 3.24 7.04
CA LEU A 76 4.71 2.88 8.01
C LEU A 76 5.98 2.42 7.29
N ALA A 77 5.84 1.57 6.27
CA ALA A 77 6.98 1.10 5.49
C ALA A 77 7.69 2.25 4.75
N LEU A 78 6.95 3.20 4.18
CA LEU A 78 7.53 4.39 3.56
C LEU A 78 8.27 5.27 4.57
N PHE A 79 7.71 5.44 5.77
CA PHE A 79 8.37 6.16 6.86
C PHE A 79 9.70 5.50 7.25
N VAL A 80 9.70 4.16 7.40
CA VAL A 80 10.90 3.38 7.71
C VAL A 80 11.91 3.45 6.55
N ALA A 81 11.46 3.40 5.30
CA ALA A 81 12.32 3.58 4.12
C ALA A 81 13.02 4.95 4.15
N ALA A 82 12.30 6.03 4.45
CA ALA A 82 12.88 7.37 4.55
C ALA A 82 13.94 7.45 5.67
N ILE A 83 13.73 6.80 6.81
CA ILE A 83 14.72 6.69 7.88
C ILE A 83 15.97 5.98 7.38
N PHE A 84 15.83 4.81 6.73
CA PHE A 84 16.99 4.08 6.20
C PHE A 84 17.73 4.85 5.11
N MET A 85 17.04 5.68 4.31
CA MET A 85 17.70 6.59 3.36
C MET A 85 18.59 7.61 4.09
N ILE A 86 18.10 8.24 5.16
CA ILE A 86 18.85 9.21 5.96
C ILE A 86 20.09 8.58 6.60
N PHE A 87 20.03 7.30 6.98
CA PHE A 87 21.16 6.55 7.54
C PHE A 87 22.00 5.83 6.46
N GLU A 88 21.84 6.17 5.19
CA GLU A 88 22.57 5.62 4.04
C GLU A 88 22.47 4.10 3.88
N LYS A 89 21.45 3.47 4.49
CA LYS A 89 21.15 2.04 4.33
C LYS A 89 20.26 1.78 3.12
N LEU A 90 20.77 2.12 1.93
CA LEU A 90 19.99 2.17 0.68
C LEU A 90 19.35 0.82 0.32
N ASN A 91 20.00 -0.31 0.60
CA ASN A 91 19.43 -1.64 0.33
C ASN A 91 18.17 -1.90 1.18
N LEU A 92 18.19 -1.51 2.47
CA LEU A 92 17.03 -1.61 3.35
C LEU A 92 15.95 -0.60 2.95
N ALA A 93 16.34 0.63 2.62
CA ALA A 93 15.42 1.64 2.11
C ALA A 93 14.68 1.16 0.86
N ALA A 94 15.40 0.62 -0.12
CA ALA A 94 14.83 0.06 -1.35
C ALA A 94 13.87 -1.11 -1.07
N PHE A 95 14.23 -2.01 -0.15
CA PHE A 95 13.38 -3.13 0.25
C PHE A 95 12.05 -2.63 0.84
N PHE A 96 12.10 -1.69 1.81
CA PHE A 96 10.90 -1.12 2.40
C PHE A 96 10.08 -0.28 1.41
N MET A 97 10.73 0.42 0.48
CA MET A 97 10.06 1.18 -0.58
C MET A 97 9.27 0.25 -1.51
N ILE A 98 9.89 -0.84 -2.00
CA ILE A 98 9.28 -1.71 -3.02
C ILE A 98 8.28 -2.67 -2.37
N TYR A 99 8.71 -3.46 -1.38
CA TYR A 99 7.90 -4.54 -0.81
C TYR A 99 7.01 -4.08 0.35
N GLY A 100 7.39 -3.02 1.04
CA GLY A 100 6.59 -2.43 2.09
C GLY A 100 5.59 -1.41 1.55
N PHE A 101 6.10 -0.31 0.96
CA PHE A 101 5.25 0.79 0.54
C PHE A 101 4.50 0.49 -0.75
N LEU A 102 5.21 0.32 -1.87
CA LEU A 102 4.57 0.20 -3.19
C LEU A 102 3.65 -1.03 -3.26
N PHE A 103 4.14 -2.18 -2.84
CA PHE A 103 3.34 -3.42 -2.85
C PHE A 103 2.08 -3.27 -2.01
N ALA A 104 2.20 -2.92 -0.72
CA ALA A 104 1.04 -2.81 0.17
C ALA A 104 0.07 -1.69 -0.27
N PHE A 105 0.57 -0.57 -0.79
CA PHE A 105 -0.23 0.53 -1.30
C PHE A 105 -1.04 0.13 -2.54
N ILE A 106 -0.40 -0.54 -3.50
CA ILE A 106 -1.06 -1.05 -4.71
C ILE A 106 -2.11 -2.09 -4.34
N VAL A 107 -1.77 -3.05 -3.48
CA VAL A 107 -2.69 -4.11 -3.03
C VAL A 107 -3.93 -3.53 -2.33
N ALA A 108 -3.73 -2.51 -1.46
CA ALA A 108 -4.85 -1.83 -0.82
C ALA A 108 -5.83 -1.26 -1.86
N HIS A 109 -5.32 -0.53 -2.85
CA HIS A 109 -6.15 0.06 -3.90
C HIS A 109 -6.78 -0.99 -4.81
N LEU A 110 -6.05 -2.07 -5.11
CA LEU A 110 -6.55 -3.17 -5.92
C LEU A 110 -7.77 -3.85 -5.28
N TYR A 111 -7.78 -4.01 -3.96
CA TYR A 111 -8.93 -4.54 -3.21
C TYR A 111 -10.19 -3.65 -3.24
N LYS A 112 -10.07 -2.39 -3.64
CA LYS A 112 -11.23 -1.50 -3.86
C LYS A 112 -11.57 -1.38 -5.34
N ILE A 113 -10.56 -1.23 -6.19
CA ILE A 113 -10.75 -0.95 -7.63
C ILE A 113 -11.25 -2.19 -8.37
N ALA A 114 -10.64 -3.37 -8.18
CA ALA A 114 -11.00 -4.56 -8.93
C ALA A 114 -12.46 -5.02 -8.66
N PRO A 115 -12.93 -5.15 -7.40
CA PRO A 115 -14.33 -5.45 -7.14
C PRO A 115 -15.28 -4.41 -7.70
N PHE A 116 -14.94 -3.11 -7.61
CA PHE A 116 -15.77 -2.03 -8.13
C PHE A 116 -15.94 -2.13 -9.65
N LEU A 117 -14.87 -2.33 -10.40
CA LEU A 117 -14.91 -2.44 -11.85
C LEU A 117 -15.73 -3.65 -12.30
N ILE A 118 -15.52 -4.82 -11.67
CA ILE A 118 -16.25 -6.03 -12.00
C ILE A 118 -17.72 -5.89 -11.60
N TRP A 119 -17.99 -5.34 -10.42
CA TRP A 119 -19.37 -5.12 -9.99
C TRP A 119 -20.11 -4.17 -10.93
N TYR A 120 -19.49 -3.06 -11.32
CA TYR A 120 -20.07 -2.07 -12.20
C TYR A 120 -20.44 -2.64 -13.58
N HIS A 121 -19.56 -3.45 -14.17
CA HIS A 121 -19.77 -3.96 -15.53
C HIS A 121 -20.65 -5.21 -15.56
N TYR A 122 -20.56 -6.11 -14.57
CA TYR A 122 -21.17 -7.43 -14.65
C TYR A 122 -22.31 -7.65 -13.65
N VAL A 123 -22.37 -6.92 -12.56
CA VAL A 123 -23.37 -7.10 -11.51
C VAL A 123 -24.40 -5.99 -11.49
N ALA A 124 -23.99 -4.74 -11.68
CA ALA A 124 -24.87 -3.56 -11.64
C ALA A 124 -26.10 -3.63 -12.57
N PRO A 125 -26.03 -4.20 -13.79
CA PRO A 125 -27.21 -4.35 -14.66
C PRO A 125 -28.36 -5.20 -14.08
N PHE A 126 -28.07 -6.00 -13.06
CA PHE A 126 -29.05 -6.85 -12.37
C PHE A 126 -29.63 -6.23 -11.10
N VAL A 127 -29.18 -5.01 -10.72
CA VAL A 127 -29.73 -4.29 -9.56
C VAL A 127 -31.23 -4.04 -9.76
N GLY A 128 -32.03 -4.40 -8.76
CA GLY A 128 -33.50 -4.33 -8.83
C GLY A 128 -34.19 -5.49 -9.55
N LYS A 129 -33.44 -6.37 -10.24
CA LYS A 129 -33.97 -7.57 -10.92
C LYS A 129 -33.62 -8.86 -10.18
N ALA A 130 -32.48 -8.89 -9.52
CA ALA A 130 -31.98 -10.05 -8.78
C ALA A 130 -31.27 -9.61 -7.50
N LYS A 131 -30.99 -10.59 -6.60
CA LYS A 131 -30.20 -10.36 -5.40
C LYS A 131 -28.72 -10.26 -5.78
N VAL A 132 -28.18 -9.04 -5.77
CA VAL A 132 -26.80 -8.76 -6.14
C VAL A 132 -25.86 -8.76 -4.92
N PRO A 133 -24.62 -9.25 -5.04
CA PRO A 133 -23.62 -9.19 -3.98
C PRO A 133 -23.17 -7.74 -3.74
N LEU A 134 -22.84 -7.43 -2.48
CA LEU A 134 -22.18 -6.17 -2.16
C LEU A 134 -20.69 -6.25 -2.54
N LEU A 135 -20.09 -5.09 -2.87
CA LEU A 135 -18.64 -4.99 -3.21
C LEU A 135 -17.73 -5.68 -2.18
N ASP A 136 -18.03 -5.49 -0.90
CA ASP A 136 -17.26 -6.05 0.21
C ASP A 136 -17.40 -7.58 0.35
N ALA A 137 -18.46 -8.17 -0.21
CA ALA A 137 -18.68 -9.62 -0.24
C ALA A 137 -17.86 -10.32 -1.35
N MET A 138 -17.34 -9.57 -2.32
CA MET A 138 -16.50 -10.11 -3.39
C MET A 138 -15.07 -10.40 -2.94
N ILE A 139 -14.63 -9.85 -1.80
CA ILE A 139 -13.31 -10.04 -1.23
C ILE A 139 -13.35 -11.09 -0.11
N LEU A 140 -12.43 -12.05 -0.17
CA LEU A 140 -12.18 -13.01 0.90
C LEU A 140 -11.42 -12.32 2.03
N LYS A 141 -12.15 -11.72 2.99
CA LYS A 141 -11.59 -10.89 4.07
C LYS A 141 -10.48 -11.58 4.84
N LYS A 142 -10.66 -12.86 5.20
CA LYS A 142 -9.64 -13.64 5.91
C LYS A 142 -8.33 -13.72 5.11
N ALA A 143 -8.41 -14.05 3.82
CA ALA A 143 -7.23 -14.12 2.96
C ALA A 143 -6.55 -12.73 2.82
N ALA A 144 -7.33 -11.64 2.74
CA ALA A 144 -6.78 -10.28 2.69
C ALA A 144 -6.01 -9.93 3.98
N TYR A 145 -6.55 -10.25 5.17
CA TYR A 145 -5.85 -10.01 6.42
C TYR A 145 -4.61 -10.89 6.58
N PHE A 146 -4.66 -12.17 6.21
CA PHE A 146 -3.48 -13.04 6.24
C PHE A 146 -2.39 -12.54 5.28
N ALA A 147 -2.76 -12.06 4.09
CA ALA A 147 -1.79 -11.45 3.16
C ALA A 147 -1.06 -10.25 3.79
N ILE A 148 -1.78 -9.38 4.50
CA ILE A 148 -1.19 -8.23 5.22
C ILE A 148 -0.24 -8.71 6.33
N VAL A 149 -0.64 -9.71 7.11
CA VAL A 149 0.20 -10.28 8.19
C VAL A 149 1.48 -10.88 7.62
N PHE A 150 1.39 -11.67 6.54
CA PHE A 150 2.56 -12.26 5.91
C PHE A 150 3.49 -11.20 5.31
N ASN A 151 2.95 -10.16 4.68
CA ASN A 151 3.77 -9.04 4.24
C ASN A 151 4.47 -8.36 5.43
N ALA A 152 3.76 -8.06 6.51
CA ALA A 152 4.34 -7.47 7.70
C ALA A 152 5.46 -8.33 8.32
N ILE A 153 5.28 -9.65 8.40
CA ILE A 153 6.32 -10.58 8.87
C ILE A 153 7.54 -10.53 7.94
N SER A 154 7.33 -10.53 6.62
CA SER A 154 8.41 -10.39 5.64
C SER A 154 9.23 -9.11 5.88
N LEU A 155 8.54 -7.98 6.10
CA LEU A 155 9.17 -6.68 6.36
C LEU A 155 9.97 -6.63 7.66
N VAL A 156 9.65 -7.47 8.65
CA VAL A 156 10.42 -7.60 9.89
C VAL A 156 11.58 -8.58 9.72
N CYS A 157 11.36 -9.72 9.06
CA CYS A 157 12.38 -10.74 8.90
C CYS A 157 13.61 -10.26 8.10
N TYR A 158 13.40 -9.48 7.04
CA TYR A 158 14.50 -9.05 6.17
C TYR A 158 15.53 -8.14 6.86
N PRO A 159 15.15 -7.04 7.53
CA PRO A 159 16.14 -6.21 8.22
C PRO A 159 16.85 -6.96 9.36
N LEU A 160 16.15 -7.85 10.08
CA LEU A 160 16.77 -8.71 11.06
C LEU A 160 17.80 -9.66 10.42
N ALA A 161 17.45 -10.24 9.27
CA ALA A 161 18.36 -11.09 8.51
C ALA A 161 19.66 -10.36 8.12
N VAL A 162 19.53 -9.11 7.66
CA VAL A 162 20.68 -8.28 7.28
C VAL A 162 21.50 -7.87 8.52
N SER A 163 20.83 -7.51 9.63
CA SER A 163 21.50 -7.05 10.84
C SER A 163 22.28 -8.15 11.56
N PHE A 164 21.76 -9.39 11.53
CA PHE A 164 22.35 -10.55 12.21
C PHE A 164 23.07 -11.53 11.26
N GLU A 165 23.18 -11.19 9.97
CA GLU A 165 23.78 -12.03 8.92
C GLU A 165 23.16 -13.44 8.82
N MET A 166 21.86 -13.55 9.15
CA MET A 166 21.14 -14.82 9.22
C MET A 166 20.45 -15.17 7.90
N ARG A 167 21.11 -15.96 7.05
CA ARG A 167 20.58 -16.38 5.74
C ARG A 167 19.20 -17.05 5.82
N ASN A 168 18.91 -17.81 6.88
CA ASN A 168 17.61 -18.45 7.06
C ASN A 168 16.46 -17.45 7.20
N LEU A 169 16.69 -16.28 7.81
CA LEU A 169 15.69 -15.21 7.90
C LEU A 169 15.44 -14.53 6.55
N VAL A 170 16.45 -14.49 5.66
CA VAL A 170 16.22 -14.03 4.27
C VAL A 170 15.23 -14.95 3.58
N TYR A 171 15.44 -16.28 3.66
CA TYR A 171 14.50 -17.24 3.06
C TYR A 171 13.10 -17.15 3.70
N ALA A 172 13.02 -16.99 5.01
CA ALA A 172 11.74 -16.79 5.70
C ALA A 172 11.01 -15.54 5.17
N SER A 173 11.72 -14.41 5.03
CA SER A 173 11.16 -13.20 4.45
C SER A 173 10.61 -13.42 3.05
N MET A 174 11.37 -14.11 2.17
CA MET A 174 10.94 -14.41 0.81
C MET A 174 9.69 -15.33 0.78
N ILE A 175 9.64 -16.34 1.65
CA ILE A 175 8.50 -17.26 1.76
C ILE A 175 7.25 -16.49 2.20
N PHE A 176 7.32 -15.67 3.24
CA PHE A 176 6.19 -14.89 3.71
C PHE A 176 5.72 -13.89 2.65
N MET A 177 6.63 -13.26 1.92
CA MET A 177 6.28 -12.39 0.80
C MET A 177 5.56 -13.15 -0.31
N ALA A 178 6.06 -14.33 -0.69
CA ALA A 178 5.40 -15.19 -1.68
C ALA A 178 4.00 -15.62 -1.24
N LEU A 179 3.81 -15.99 0.02
CA LEU A 179 2.49 -16.33 0.58
C LEU A 179 1.53 -15.14 0.52
N SER A 180 2.01 -13.92 0.80
CA SER A 180 1.21 -12.70 0.67
C SER A 180 0.73 -12.50 -0.78
N ILE A 181 1.61 -12.68 -1.76
CA ILE A 181 1.30 -12.57 -3.20
C ILE A 181 0.30 -13.66 -3.64
N ILE A 182 0.49 -14.89 -3.17
CA ILE A 182 -0.44 -16.00 -3.48
C ILE A 182 -1.84 -15.70 -2.95
N LEU A 183 -1.97 -15.19 -1.72
CA LEU A 183 -3.26 -14.84 -1.15
C LEU A 183 -3.92 -13.65 -1.88
N LEU A 184 -3.13 -12.70 -2.36
CA LEU A 184 -3.63 -11.65 -3.25
C LEU A 184 -4.19 -12.26 -4.55
N ALA A 185 -3.44 -13.16 -5.19
CA ALA A 185 -3.89 -13.83 -6.41
C ALA A 185 -5.19 -14.63 -6.19
N VAL A 186 -5.31 -15.34 -5.07
CA VAL A 186 -6.54 -16.05 -4.68
C VAL A 186 -7.72 -15.08 -4.56
N ASN A 187 -7.52 -13.92 -3.94
CA ASN A 187 -8.56 -12.88 -3.84
C ASN A 187 -8.95 -12.35 -5.23
N MET A 188 -7.99 -12.07 -6.10
CA MET A 188 -8.28 -11.56 -7.44
C MET A 188 -9.04 -12.62 -8.27
N ILE A 189 -8.64 -13.89 -8.21
CA ILE A 189 -9.37 -14.99 -8.87
C ILE A 189 -10.82 -15.04 -8.34
N ASN A 190 -11.01 -14.87 -7.03
CA ASN A 190 -12.37 -14.84 -6.45
C ASN A 190 -13.20 -13.67 -6.97
N VAL A 191 -12.62 -12.49 -7.09
CA VAL A 191 -13.29 -11.29 -7.66
C VAL A 191 -13.65 -11.54 -9.13
N PHE A 192 -12.75 -12.12 -9.91
CA PHE A 192 -13.02 -12.43 -11.33
C PHE A 192 -14.12 -13.46 -11.57
N LYS A 193 -14.46 -14.32 -10.60
CA LYS A 193 -15.61 -15.22 -10.74
C LYS A 193 -16.94 -14.49 -10.97
N PHE A 194 -17.06 -13.26 -10.47
CA PHE A 194 -18.26 -12.44 -10.63
C PHE A 194 -18.45 -11.88 -12.05
N THR A 195 -17.48 -12.02 -12.96
CA THR A 195 -17.68 -11.73 -14.39
C THR A 195 -18.71 -12.65 -15.04
N GLY A 196 -18.94 -13.83 -14.47
CA GLY A 196 -19.97 -14.79 -14.90
C GLY A 196 -21.31 -14.64 -14.17
N PHE A 197 -21.56 -13.55 -13.46
CA PHE A 197 -22.80 -13.33 -12.73
C PHE A 197 -24.00 -13.27 -13.69
N LYS A 198 -25.04 -14.07 -13.46
CA LYS A 198 -26.20 -14.20 -14.34
C LYS A 198 -27.54 -13.81 -13.66
N GLY A 199 -27.51 -13.14 -12.53
CA GLY A 199 -28.71 -12.67 -11.83
C GLY A 199 -29.37 -13.76 -10.97
#